data_abf15fa43338c8bf8ac314d96d9f7e1a
#
_entry.id   abf15fa43338c8bf8ac314d96d9f7e1a
#
_cell.length_a   1.000
_cell.length_b   1.000
_cell.length_c   1.000
_cell.angle_alpha   90.00
_cell.angle_beta   90.00
_cell.angle_gamma   90.00
#
_symmetry.space_group_name_H-M   'P 1'
#
loop_
_entity.id
_entity.type
_entity.pdbx_description
1 polymer ?
#
loop_
_entity_poly.entity_id
_entity_poly.type
_entity_poly.pdbx_seq_one_letter_code
_entity_poly.pdbx_strand_id
1 'polypeptide(L)'
;MKIVFIGAGNLATNLALEISQSEHQIVQVFSRTRESASLLAEKVNCEPVNEMSKVVCDADLYIVSVKDDALEMLIPELCKGREDKMFVHTAGSMPMDVFKDYARHYGVFYPMQTFTKDKKVAFENIPIFIEGCGAFETSFLKRLAEQISRSVYELDSDNRKYLHLSAVFACNFANHCVAIGQQILENHHIPGSVLRPLVMEAMDKASSHSAAEVQTGPAIRDDRNVMEKQMQLLEKQPELQLIYEMMSKSIFKFKR
;
A
#
# COMPACT_ATOMS: atom_id res chain seq x y z
N MET A 1 9.83 7.91 -22.12
CA MET A 1 10.95 7.14 -21.54
C MET A 1 10.62 5.65 -21.51
N LYS A 2 11.67 4.80 -21.47
CA LYS A 2 11.54 3.34 -21.33
C LYS A 2 11.50 2.97 -19.85
N ILE A 3 10.52 2.19 -19.42
CA ILE A 3 10.32 1.79 -18.05
C ILE A 3 10.31 0.26 -17.92
N VAL A 4 10.97 -0.26 -16.90
CA VAL A 4 10.93 -1.67 -16.50
C VAL A 4 10.26 -1.80 -15.14
N PHE A 5 9.32 -2.73 -15.03
CA PHE A 5 8.72 -3.10 -13.74
C PHE A 5 9.38 -4.36 -13.19
N ILE A 6 9.87 -4.28 -11.97
CA ILE A 6 10.40 -5.40 -11.19
C ILE A 6 9.35 -5.76 -10.15
N GLY A 7 8.58 -6.81 -10.44
CA GLY A 7 7.41 -7.25 -9.67
C GLY A 7 6.11 -7.14 -10.47
N ALA A 8 5.19 -8.07 -10.21
CA ALA A 8 3.86 -8.14 -10.83
C ALA A 8 2.76 -8.33 -9.77
N GLY A 9 2.92 -7.67 -8.62
CA GLY A 9 1.95 -7.63 -7.52
C GLY A 9 0.78 -6.70 -7.82
N ASN A 10 -0.10 -6.50 -6.81
CA ASN A 10 -1.29 -5.65 -6.94
C ASN A 10 -0.93 -4.21 -7.29
N LEU A 11 0.02 -3.61 -6.55
CA LEU A 11 0.47 -2.24 -6.80
C LEU A 11 1.16 -2.14 -8.17
N ALA A 12 2.12 -3.03 -8.48
CA ALA A 12 2.80 -3.06 -9.78
C ALA A 12 1.81 -3.11 -10.94
N THR A 13 0.78 -3.96 -10.83
CA THR A 13 -0.25 -4.11 -11.87
C THR A 13 -1.01 -2.81 -12.09
N ASN A 14 -1.50 -2.18 -11.01
CA ASN A 14 -2.27 -0.95 -11.13
C ASN A 14 -1.42 0.23 -11.63
N LEU A 15 -0.20 0.38 -11.09
CA LEU A 15 0.72 1.45 -11.48
C LEU A 15 1.19 1.30 -12.94
N ALA A 16 1.51 0.07 -13.36
CA ALA A 16 1.91 -0.19 -14.75
C ALA A 16 0.75 0.10 -15.72
N LEU A 17 -0.48 -0.29 -15.39
CA LEU A 17 -1.65 0.02 -16.20
C LEU A 17 -1.88 1.53 -16.31
N GLU A 18 -1.66 2.29 -15.24
CA GLU A 18 -1.81 3.75 -15.27
C GLU A 18 -0.72 4.40 -16.13
N ILE A 19 0.55 4.04 -15.90
CA ILE A 19 1.68 4.58 -16.66
C ILE A 19 1.57 4.22 -18.14
N SER A 20 1.05 3.04 -18.50
CA SER A 20 0.88 2.62 -19.90
C SER A 20 -0.11 3.48 -20.70
N GLN A 21 -0.93 4.29 -20.03
CA GLN A 21 -1.86 5.25 -20.66
C GLN A 21 -1.19 6.60 -20.97
N SER A 22 0.03 6.82 -20.51
CA SER A 22 0.83 8.02 -20.75
C SER A 22 1.74 7.84 -21.99
N GLU A 23 2.59 8.84 -22.26
CA GLU A 23 3.61 8.78 -23.32
C GLU A 23 4.78 7.82 -23.04
N HIS A 24 4.80 7.17 -21.86
CA HIS A 24 5.90 6.30 -21.44
C HIS A 24 5.71 4.88 -21.97
N GLN A 25 6.82 4.24 -22.28
CA GLN A 25 6.82 2.87 -22.78
C GLN A 25 7.28 1.91 -21.67
N ILE A 26 6.41 1.00 -21.25
CA ILE A 26 6.82 -0.14 -20.45
C ILE A 26 7.43 -1.15 -21.41
N VAL A 27 8.72 -1.46 -21.23
CA VAL A 27 9.45 -2.35 -22.14
C VAL A 27 9.52 -3.78 -21.61
N GLN A 28 9.60 -3.95 -20.28
CA GLN A 28 9.64 -5.27 -19.66
C GLN A 28 8.92 -5.28 -18.30
N VAL A 29 8.38 -6.45 -17.98
CA VAL A 29 7.93 -6.81 -16.62
C VAL A 29 8.70 -8.03 -16.16
N PHE A 30 9.44 -7.90 -15.08
CA PHE A 30 10.08 -9.01 -14.37
C PHE A 30 9.21 -9.53 -13.22
N SER A 31 9.11 -10.84 -13.09
CA SER A 31 8.58 -11.49 -11.87
C SER A 31 9.25 -12.85 -11.67
N ARG A 32 9.33 -13.32 -10.40
CA ARG A 32 9.88 -14.66 -10.07
C ARG A 32 9.21 -15.79 -10.84
N THR A 33 7.93 -15.67 -11.10
CA THR A 33 7.18 -16.65 -11.89
C THR A 33 6.90 -16.07 -13.27
N ARG A 34 7.15 -16.85 -14.32
CA ARG A 34 6.85 -16.44 -15.68
C ARG A 34 5.37 -16.12 -15.88
N GLU A 35 4.49 -16.89 -15.23
CA GLU A 35 3.05 -16.67 -15.27
C GLU A 35 2.67 -15.25 -14.80
N SER A 36 3.15 -14.84 -13.62
CA SER A 36 2.86 -13.50 -13.10
C SER A 36 3.43 -12.39 -13.99
N ALA A 37 4.63 -12.60 -14.54
CA ALA A 37 5.23 -11.66 -15.50
C ALA A 37 4.38 -11.55 -16.76
N SER A 38 3.97 -12.68 -17.35
CA SER A 38 3.17 -12.74 -18.59
C SER A 38 1.81 -12.09 -18.40
N LEU A 39 1.12 -12.36 -17.30
CA LEU A 39 -0.20 -11.76 -17.01
C LEU A 39 -0.19 -10.23 -16.94
N LEU A 40 0.87 -9.63 -16.42
CA LEU A 40 0.99 -8.18 -16.40
C LEU A 40 1.52 -7.65 -17.73
N ALA A 41 2.52 -8.30 -18.32
CA ALA A 41 3.13 -7.90 -19.59
C ALA A 41 2.11 -7.87 -20.73
N GLU A 42 1.19 -8.84 -20.78
CA GLU A 42 0.08 -8.86 -21.76
C GLU A 42 -0.82 -7.62 -21.61
N LYS A 43 -1.14 -7.21 -20.36
CA LYS A 43 -1.99 -6.05 -20.10
C LYS A 43 -1.37 -4.72 -20.54
N VAL A 44 -0.04 -4.62 -20.53
CA VAL A 44 0.71 -3.38 -20.86
C VAL A 44 1.50 -3.51 -22.16
N ASN A 45 1.31 -4.60 -22.90
CA ASN A 45 1.93 -4.89 -24.20
C ASN A 45 3.46 -4.76 -24.18
N CYS A 46 4.12 -5.51 -23.28
CA CYS A 46 5.57 -5.53 -23.14
C CYS A 46 6.13 -6.94 -23.01
N GLU A 47 7.45 -7.10 -22.90
CA GLU A 47 8.13 -8.38 -22.75
C GLU A 47 8.06 -8.90 -21.31
N PRO A 48 7.60 -10.16 -21.06
CA PRO A 48 7.68 -10.79 -19.76
C PRO A 48 9.03 -11.49 -19.57
N VAL A 49 9.69 -11.24 -18.42
CA VAL A 49 10.94 -11.93 -18.05
C VAL A 49 10.86 -12.47 -16.61
N ASN A 50 11.53 -13.61 -16.37
CA ASN A 50 11.59 -14.23 -15.04
C ASN A 50 13.03 -14.60 -14.61
N GLU A 51 14.01 -14.18 -15.39
CA GLU A 51 15.44 -14.29 -15.10
C GLU A 51 16.03 -12.87 -15.04
N MET A 52 16.72 -12.52 -13.95
CA MET A 52 17.29 -11.18 -13.76
C MET A 52 18.31 -10.81 -14.84
N SER A 53 19.05 -11.81 -15.34
CA SER A 53 20.02 -11.65 -16.44
C SER A 53 19.37 -11.21 -17.78
N LYS A 54 18.06 -11.41 -17.93
CA LYS A 54 17.31 -11.02 -19.14
C LYS A 54 16.66 -9.63 -19.02
N VAL A 55 16.75 -9.00 -17.85
CA VAL A 55 16.28 -7.62 -17.68
C VAL A 55 17.18 -6.69 -18.49
N VAL A 56 16.59 -5.87 -19.36
CA VAL A 56 17.33 -4.94 -20.21
C VAL A 56 18.16 -3.94 -19.40
N CYS A 57 19.26 -3.46 -19.99
CA CYS A 57 20.16 -2.49 -19.34
C CYS A 57 19.94 -1.05 -19.84
N ASP A 58 19.12 -0.83 -20.86
CA ASP A 58 18.97 0.46 -21.54
C ASP A 58 17.66 1.19 -21.21
N ALA A 59 16.90 0.73 -20.20
CA ALA A 59 15.74 1.47 -19.71
C ALA A 59 16.15 2.73 -18.95
N ASP A 60 15.27 3.72 -18.90
CA ASP A 60 15.49 4.98 -18.21
C ASP A 60 15.13 4.88 -16.73
N LEU A 61 14.12 4.08 -16.39
CA LEU A 61 13.58 3.91 -15.06
C LEU A 61 13.25 2.44 -14.75
N TYR A 62 13.65 1.97 -13.57
CA TYR A 62 13.31 0.66 -13.01
C TYR A 62 12.45 0.85 -11.77
N ILE A 63 11.18 0.44 -11.84
CA ILE A 63 10.23 0.52 -10.71
C ILE A 63 10.18 -0.83 -10.01
N VAL A 64 10.72 -0.88 -8.79
CA VAL A 64 10.80 -2.11 -7.98
C VAL A 64 9.60 -2.18 -7.03
N SER A 65 8.65 -3.05 -7.36
CA SER A 65 7.40 -3.25 -6.63
C SER A 65 7.27 -4.71 -6.19
N VAL A 66 8.09 -5.09 -5.22
CA VAL A 66 8.17 -6.42 -4.62
C VAL A 66 7.96 -6.32 -3.10
N LYS A 67 7.90 -7.47 -2.41
CA LYS A 67 7.89 -7.48 -0.94
C LYS A 67 9.22 -6.96 -0.37
N ASP A 68 9.18 -6.37 0.82
CA ASP A 68 10.34 -5.75 1.47
C ASP A 68 11.54 -6.70 1.58
N ASP A 69 11.35 -7.94 2.03
CA ASP A 69 12.41 -8.95 2.12
C ASP A 69 13.05 -9.28 0.76
N ALA A 70 12.27 -9.21 -0.32
CA ALA A 70 12.77 -9.47 -1.66
C ALA A 70 13.48 -8.26 -2.26
N LEU A 71 13.15 -7.04 -1.82
CA LEU A 71 13.75 -5.80 -2.32
C LEU A 71 15.26 -5.81 -2.08
N GLU A 72 15.70 -5.99 -0.84
CA GLU A 72 17.12 -5.98 -0.48
C GLU A 72 17.92 -7.07 -1.22
N MET A 73 17.32 -8.26 -1.39
CA MET A 73 17.98 -9.37 -2.09
C MET A 73 18.16 -9.13 -3.59
N LEU A 74 17.23 -8.39 -4.22
CA LEU A 74 17.24 -8.19 -5.67
C LEU A 74 18.14 -7.03 -6.11
N ILE A 75 18.30 -6.00 -5.30
CA ILE A 75 19.01 -4.76 -5.65
C ILE A 75 20.42 -4.99 -6.17
N PRO A 76 21.30 -5.80 -5.52
CA PRO A 76 22.67 -6.00 -5.99
C PRO A 76 22.77 -6.57 -7.41
N GLU A 77 21.91 -7.52 -7.73
CA GLU A 77 21.87 -8.12 -9.07
C GLU A 77 21.17 -7.21 -10.08
N LEU A 78 20.09 -6.57 -9.67
CA LEU A 78 19.31 -5.67 -10.52
C LEU A 78 20.15 -4.46 -10.97
N CYS A 79 20.89 -3.82 -10.07
CA CYS A 79 21.67 -2.62 -10.37
C CYS A 79 22.96 -2.91 -11.16
N LYS A 80 23.50 -4.13 -11.08
CA LYS A 80 24.72 -4.52 -11.74
C LYS A 80 24.69 -4.28 -13.24
N GLY A 81 25.60 -3.43 -13.75
CA GLY A 81 25.67 -3.00 -15.16
C GLY A 81 24.60 -1.98 -15.56
N ARG A 82 23.91 -1.40 -14.56
CA ARG A 82 22.87 -0.37 -14.73
C ARG A 82 23.02 0.77 -13.72
N GLU A 83 24.20 0.91 -13.11
CA GLU A 83 24.46 1.81 -11.96
C GLU A 83 24.12 3.28 -12.25
N ASP A 84 24.16 3.69 -13.53
CA ASP A 84 23.83 5.04 -14.01
C ASP A 84 22.34 5.22 -14.37
N LYS A 85 21.49 4.22 -14.08
CA LYS A 85 20.05 4.28 -14.37
C LYS A 85 19.27 4.72 -13.13
N MET A 86 18.01 5.13 -13.36
CA MET A 86 17.11 5.51 -12.26
C MET A 86 16.39 4.28 -11.69
N PHE A 87 16.49 4.11 -10.37
CA PHE A 87 15.80 3.06 -9.63
C PHE A 87 14.87 3.66 -8.59
N VAL A 88 13.67 3.11 -8.49
CA VAL A 88 12.75 3.47 -7.40
C VAL A 88 12.10 2.24 -6.83
N HIS A 89 11.86 2.23 -5.54
CA HIS A 89 10.96 1.24 -4.95
C HIS A 89 9.61 1.87 -4.57
N THR A 90 8.62 1.01 -4.36
CA THR A 90 7.25 1.43 -4.01
C THR A 90 6.87 1.04 -2.58
N ALA A 91 7.83 0.69 -1.73
CA ALA A 91 7.59 0.26 -0.36
C ALA A 91 7.37 1.45 0.58
N GLY A 92 6.37 1.36 1.45
CA GLY A 92 6.09 2.38 2.46
C GLY A 92 7.02 2.33 3.66
N SER A 93 7.54 1.13 3.99
CA SER A 93 8.35 0.83 5.19
C SER A 93 9.86 0.92 4.95
N MET A 94 10.33 0.70 3.70
CA MET A 94 11.75 0.59 3.39
C MET A 94 12.39 1.96 3.18
N PRO A 95 13.63 2.19 3.66
CA PRO A 95 14.34 3.42 3.38
C PRO A 95 14.78 3.51 1.92
N MET A 96 14.88 4.73 1.39
CA MET A 96 15.42 4.99 0.06
C MET A 96 16.85 4.47 -0.11
N ASP A 97 17.63 4.54 0.95
CA ASP A 97 19.07 4.22 0.99
C ASP A 97 19.39 2.74 0.74
N VAL A 98 18.39 1.86 0.58
CA VAL A 98 18.64 0.47 0.13
C VAL A 98 19.37 0.39 -1.22
N PHE A 99 19.30 1.47 -2.03
CA PHE A 99 19.98 1.57 -3.33
C PHE A 99 21.37 2.23 -3.26
N LYS A 100 21.72 2.90 -2.14
CA LYS A 100 22.85 3.82 -2.02
C LYS A 100 24.20 3.29 -2.53
N ASP A 101 24.48 2.02 -2.25
CA ASP A 101 25.76 1.40 -2.61
C ASP A 101 25.71 0.74 -4.01
N TYR A 102 24.56 0.78 -4.70
CA TYR A 102 24.32 0.02 -5.92
C TYR A 102 23.94 0.87 -7.12
N ALA A 103 23.38 2.06 -6.91
CA ALA A 103 22.93 2.94 -7.97
C ALA A 103 23.27 4.41 -7.68
N ARG A 104 23.52 5.20 -8.73
CA ARG A 104 23.77 6.65 -8.62
C ARG A 104 22.50 7.46 -8.53
N HIS A 105 21.44 7.02 -9.21
CA HIS A 105 20.15 7.69 -9.28
C HIS A 105 19.07 6.79 -8.70
N TYR A 106 18.54 7.15 -7.55
CA TYR A 106 17.55 6.34 -6.88
C TYR A 106 16.55 7.17 -6.08
N GLY A 107 15.45 6.52 -5.70
CA GLY A 107 14.42 7.14 -4.91
C GLY A 107 13.28 6.22 -4.54
N VAL A 108 12.20 6.84 -4.13
CA VAL A 108 10.94 6.18 -3.78
C VAL A 108 9.80 6.79 -4.58
N PHE A 109 8.90 5.93 -5.01
CA PHE A 109 7.66 6.30 -5.67
C PHE A 109 6.52 5.51 -5.01
N TYR A 110 5.89 6.10 -4.00
CA TYR A 110 4.93 5.42 -3.14
C TYR A 110 3.49 5.94 -3.31
N PRO A 111 2.67 5.30 -4.17
CA PRO A 111 1.24 5.56 -4.21
C PRO A 111 0.57 4.97 -2.97
N MET A 112 -0.08 5.80 -2.15
CA MET A 112 -0.70 5.37 -0.92
C MET A 112 -2.16 4.97 -1.14
N GLN A 113 -2.37 3.69 -1.42
CA GLN A 113 -3.70 3.10 -1.64
C GLN A 113 -3.69 1.59 -1.36
N THR A 114 -4.85 1.00 -1.15
CA THR A 114 -5.03 -0.45 -1.20
C THR A 114 -5.30 -0.89 -2.64
N PHE A 115 -4.49 -1.79 -3.15
CA PHE A 115 -4.61 -2.27 -4.52
C PHE A 115 -5.05 -3.73 -4.58
N THR A 116 -5.92 -4.05 -5.54
CA THR A 116 -6.22 -5.41 -5.98
C THR A 116 -6.04 -5.49 -7.49
N LYS A 117 -5.73 -6.70 -8.01
CA LYS A 117 -5.49 -6.87 -9.47
C LYS A 117 -6.75 -6.70 -10.31
N ASP A 118 -7.91 -6.93 -9.70
CA ASP A 118 -9.20 -7.02 -10.41
C ASP A 118 -10.00 -5.71 -10.36
N LYS A 119 -9.55 -4.73 -9.58
CA LYS A 119 -10.21 -3.44 -9.46
C LYS A 119 -9.29 -2.33 -9.95
N LYS A 120 -9.67 -1.69 -11.06
CA LYS A 120 -9.00 -0.47 -11.52
C LYS A 120 -9.29 0.67 -10.52
N VAL A 121 -8.24 1.36 -10.08
CA VAL A 121 -8.32 2.52 -9.19
C VAL A 121 -7.97 3.76 -10.02
N ALA A 122 -8.71 4.85 -9.81
CA ALA A 122 -8.39 6.13 -10.44
C ALA A 122 -7.19 6.78 -9.75
N PHE A 123 -6.03 6.74 -10.37
CA PHE A 123 -4.77 7.28 -9.82
C PHE A 123 -4.82 8.78 -9.59
N GLU A 124 -5.62 9.51 -10.36
CA GLU A 124 -5.83 10.94 -10.23
C GLU A 124 -6.08 11.41 -8.78
N ASN A 125 -6.75 10.58 -7.97
CA ASN A 125 -7.09 10.87 -6.57
C ASN A 125 -6.21 10.15 -5.54
N ILE A 126 -5.17 9.42 -5.99
CA ILE A 126 -4.27 8.69 -5.09
C ILE A 126 -3.12 9.60 -4.70
N PRO A 127 -2.89 9.88 -3.40
CA PRO A 127 -1.68 10.56 -2.97
C PRO A 127 -0.44 9.75 -3.34
N ILE A 128 0.52 10.40 -4.00
CA ILE A 128 1.82 9.80 -4.33
C ILE A 128 2.89 10.51 -3.53
N PHE A 129 3.62 9.75 -2.74
CA PHE A 129 4.75 10.25 -1.97
C PHE A 129 6.05 9.87 -2.67
N ILE A 130 6.91 10.87 -2.88
CA ILE A 130 8.18 10.72 -3.58
C ILE A 130 9.35 11.10 -2.69
N GLU A 131 10.50 10.48 -2.93
CA GLU A 131 11.78 10.81 -2.32
C GLU A 131 12.88 10.53 -3.35
N GLY A 132 13.80 11.47 -3.57
CA GLY A 132 14.93 11.30 -4.47
C GLY A 132 16.23 11.50 -3.75
N CYS A 133 17.30 10.78 -4.13
CA CYS A 133 18.63 10.91 -3.53
C CYS A 133 19.29 12.27 -3.78
N GLY A 134 18.72 13.07 -4.68
CA GLY A 134 19.14 14.44 -4.99
C GLY A 134 18.03 15.26 -5.61
N ALA A 135 18.30 16.55 -5.86
CA ALA A 135 17.31 17.47 -6.43
C ALA A 135 16.86 17.07 -7.85
N PHE A 136 17.76 16.46 -8.64
CA PHE A 136 17.44 15.98 -9.99
C PHE A 136 16.44 14.81 -9.91
N GLU A 137 16.71 13.82 -9.06
CA GLU A 137 15.87 12.64 -8.89
C GLU A 137 14.49 13.01 -8.32
N THR A 138 14.46 13.87 -7.31
CA THR A 138 13.21 14.39 -6.74
C THR A 138 12.37 15.09 -7.80
N SER A 139 12.97 15.97 -8.59
CA SER A 139 12.30 16.68 -9.68
C SER A 139 11.81 15.75 -10.78
N PHE A 140 12.61 14.71 -11.11
CA PHE A 140 12.23 13.67 -12.07
C PHE A 140 11.01 12.90 -11.61
N LEU A 141 11.01 12.40 -10.36
CA LEU A 141 9.92 11.64 -9.78
C LEU A 141 8.65 12.47 -9.62
N LYS A 142 8.79 13.74 -9.26
CA LYS A 142 7.66 14.67 -9.15
C LYS A 142 6.95 14.83 -10.48
N ARG A 143 7.67 15.07 -11.56
CA ARG A 143 7.08 15.18 -12.90
C ARG A 143 6.38 13.90 -13.35
N LEU A 144 6.94 12.72 -13.03
CA LEU A 144 6.28 11.46 -13.32
C LEU A 144 4.99 11.29 -12.51
N ALA A 145 5.02 11.62 -11.22
CA ALA A 145 3.86 11.48 -10.33
C ALA A 145 2.72 12.45 -10.74
N GLU A 146 3.05 13.69 -11.09
CA GLU A 146 2.09 14.72 -11.50
C GLU A 146 1.36 14.39 -12.82
N GLN A 147 1.91 13.48 -13.64
CA GLN A 147 1.22 12.98 -14.84
C GLN A 147 0.06 12.04 -14.53
N ILE A 148 0.07 11.40 -13.36
CA ILE A 148 -0.92 10.37 -13.00
C ILE A 148 -1.72 10.71 -11.74
N SER A 149 -1.30 11.68 -10.93
CA SER A 149 -1.99 12.09 -9.71
C SER A 149 -2.02 13.61 -9.54
N ARG A 150 -3.11 14.11 -8.97
CA ARG A 150 -3.25 15.52 -8.56
C ARG A 150 -2.64 15.80 -7.17
N SER A 151 -2.25 14.77 -6.43
CA SER A 151 -1.79 14.88 -5.04
C SER A 151 -0.40 14.25 -4.91
N VAL A 152 0.64 15.07 -5.10
CA VAL A 152 2.05 14.65 -5.04
C VAL A 152 2.74 15.35 -3.89
N TYR A 153 3.41 14.58 -3.04
CA TYR A 153 4.09 15.05 -1.84
C TYR A 153 5.52 14.54 -1.80
N GLU A 154 6.45 15.42 -1.40
CA GLU A 154 7.82 15.03 -1.05
C GLU A 154 7.83 14.57 0.40
N LEU A 155 8.32 13.36 0.67
CA LEU A 155 8.34 12.79 2.01
C LEU A 155 9.53 11.86 2.16
N ASP A 156 10.37 12.14 3.14
CA ASP A 156 11.54 11.32 3.45
C ASP A 156 11.19 9.95 4.04
N SER A 157 12.16 9.06 4.04
CA SER A 157 12.03 7.69 4.53
C SER A 157 11.62 7.62 6.00
N ASP A 158 12.09 8.57 6.83
CA ASP A 158 11.79 8.60 8.26
C ASP A 158 10.34 8.95 8.54
N ASN A 159 9.77 9.86 7.78
CA ASN A 159 8.36 10.22 7.90
C ASN A 159 7.45 9.25 7.16
N ARG A 160 7.90 8.68 6.03
CA ARG A 160 7.11 7.70 5.25
C ARG A 160 6.77 6.44 6.05
N LYS A 161 7.65 5.95 6.93
CA LYS A 161 7.34 4.80 7.80
C LYS A 161 6.17 5.09 8.75
N TYR A 162 6.04 6.32 9.26
CA TYR A 162 4.89 6.71 10.09
C TYR A 162 3.62 6.89 9.26
N LEU A 163 3.73 7.42 8.05
CA LEU A 163 2.62 7.47 7.11
C LEU A 163 2.10 6.06 6.80
N HIS A 164 3.00 5.13 6.50
CA HIS A 164 2.64 3.74 6.25
C HIS A 164 2.01 3.07 7.48
N LEU A 165 2.56 3.27 8.67
CA LEU A 165 1.98 2.79 9.91
C LEU A 165 0.58 3.35 10.14
N SER A 166 0.36 4.63 9.86
CA SER A 166 -0.97 5.25 9.97
C SER A 166 -1.97 4.61 9.01
N ALA A 167 -1.53 4.29 7.78
CA ALA A 167 -2.36 3.57 6.80
C ALA A 167 -2.71 2.14 7.25
N VAL A 168 -1.81 1.45 7.96
CA VAL A 168 -2.11 0.14 8.57
C VAL A 168 -3.26 0.25 9.55
N PHE A 169 -3.24 1.24 10.45
CA PHE A 169 -4.35 1.48 11.38
C PHE A 169 -5.64 1.85 10.67
N ALA A 170 -5.59 2.85 9.79
CA ALA A 170 -6.78 3.40 9.14
C ALA A 170 -7.42 2.46 8.10
N CYS A 171 -6.66 1.53 7.55
CA CYS A 171 -7.13 0.65 6.49
C CYS A 171 -7.06 -0.84 6.87
N ASN A 172 -5.86 -1.38 7.17
CA ASN A 172 -5.71 -2.82 7.37
C ASN A 172 -6.42 -3.30 8.64
N PHE A 173 -6.24 -2.61 9.77
CA PHE A 173 -6.91 -2.97 11.02
C PHE A 173 -8.40 -2.68 10.96
N ALA A 174 -8.82 -1.57 10.35
CA ALA A 174 -10.24 -1.28 10.15
C ALA A 174 -10.92 -2.39 9.33
N ASN A 175 -10.31 -2.82 8.22
CA ASN A 175 -10.81 -3.94 7.42
C ASN A 175 -10.89 -5.24 8.23
N HIS A 176 -9.89 -5.53 9.06
CA HIS A 176 -9.88 -6.71 9.94
C HIS A 176 -11.00 -6.64 10.99
N CYS A 177 -11.28 -5.47 11.57
CA CYS A 177 -12.42 -5.30 12.48
C CYS A 177 -13.76 -5.61 11.78
N VAL A 178 -13.91 -5.22 10.52
CA VAL A 178 -15.10 -5.58 9.72
C VAL A 178 -15.17 -7.10 9.51
N ALA A 179 -14.06 -7.75 9.19
CA ALA A 179 -13.99 -9.20 9.00
C ALA A 179 -14.36 -9.95 10.30
N ILE A 180 -13.86 -9.51 11.45
CA ILE A 180 -14.26 -10.06 12.77
C ILE A 180 -15.78 -9.94 12.97
N GLY A 181 -16.33 -8.74 12.71
CA GLY A 181 -17.77 -8.51 12.85
C GLY A 181 -18.60 -9.42 11.95
N GLN A 182 -18.19 -9.61 10.69
CA GLN A 182 -18.84 -10.53 9.74
C GLN A 182 -18.79 -11.96 10.24
N GLN A 183 -17.62 -12.44 10.72
CA GLN A 183 -17.45 -13.78 11.25
C GLN A 183 -18.34 -14.05 12.49
N ILE A 184 -18.45 -13.08 13.41
CA ILE A 184 -19.34 -13.18 14.57
C ILE A 184 -20.79 -13.38 14.12
N LEU A 185 -21.27 -12.61 13.15
CA LEU A 185 -22.63 -12.74 12.62
C LEU A 185 -22.86 -14.09 11.92
N GLU A 186 -21.93 -14.52 11.08
CA GLU A 186 -22.01 -15.78 10.35
C GLU A 186 -22.07 -16.99 11.29
N ASN A 187 -21.32 -16.95 12.40
CA ASN A 187 -21.38 -17.97 13.46
C ASN A 187 -22.78 -18.06 14.13
N HIS A 188 -23.59 -17.02 14.00
CA HIS A 188 -24.97 -16.95 14.50
C HIS A 188 -26.02 -16.98 13.37
N HIS A 189 -25.64 -17.43 12.16
CA HIS A 189 -26.51 -17.53 10.98
C HIS A 189 -27.12 -16.20 10.52
N ILE A 190 -26.43 -15.08 10.80
CA ILE A 190 -26.81 -13.76 10.34
C ILE A 190 -25.87 -13.37 9.18
N PRO A 191 -26.37 -12.95 8.01
CA PRO A 191 -25.52 -12.56 6.89
C PRO A 191 -24.61 -11.39 7.25
N GLY A 192 -23.27 -11.54 7.07
CA GLY A 192 -22.30 -10.49 7.36
C GLY A 192 -22.52 -9.19 6.56
N SER A 193 -23.20 -9.30 5.41
CA SER A 193 -23.54 -8.15 4.56
C SER A 193 -24.44 -7.09 5.23
N VAL A 194 -25.14 -7.43 6.31
CA VAL A 194 -25.98 -6.47 7.08
C VAL A 194 -25.14 -5.38 7.72
N LEU A 195 -23.82 -5.59 7.92
CA LEU A 195 -22.91 -4.56 8.45
C LEU A 195 -22.56 -3.47 7.42
N ARG A 196 -22.77 -3.72 6.13
CA ARG A 196 -22.34 -2.80 5.07
C ARG A 196 -22.81 -1.36 5.24
N PRO A 197 -24.10 -1.07 5.48
CA PRO A 197 -24.55 0.32 5.68
C PRO A 197 -23.89 0.98 6.89
N LEU A 198 -23.72 0.23 7.99
CA LEU A 198 -23.08 0.74 9.20
C LEU A 198 -21.60 1.09 8.96
N VAL A 199 -20.87 0.21 8.27
CA VAL A 199 -19.45 0.44 7.95
C VAL A 199 -19.29 1.66 7.04
N MET A 200 -20.12 1.78 6.00
CA MET A 200 -20.07 2.92 5.09
C MET A 200 -20.33 4.24 5.81
N GLU A 201 -21.35 4.30 6.66
CA GLU A 201 -21.68 5.49 7.46
C GLU A 201 -20.55 5.88 8.42
N ALA A 202 -19.93 4.88 9.08
CA ALA A 202 -18.81 5.13 9.98
C ALA A 202 -17.59 5.70 9.25
N MET A 203 -17.27 5.18 8.06
CA MET A 203 -16.14 5.67 7.24
C MET A 203 -16.43 7.05 6.66
N ASP A 204 -17.65 7.32 6.22
CA ASP A 204 -18.05 8.63 5.70
C ASP A 204 -17.88 9.72 6.78
N LYS A 205 -18.38 9.46 7.98
CA LYS A 205 -18.19 10.37 9.13
C LYS A 205 -16.71 10.59 9.47
N ALA A 206 -15.93 9.52 9.51
CA ALA A 206 -14.50 9.62 9.84
C ALA A 206 -13.67 10.32 8.75
N SER A 207 -14.16 10.35 7.49
CA SER A 207 -13.49 11.04 6.39
C SER A 207 -13.85 12.53 6.31
N SER A 208 -15.05 12.92 6.79
CA SER A 208 -15.56 14.28 6.71
C SER A 208 -15.37 15.09 8.01
N HIS A 209 -15.09 14.41 9.12
CA HIS A 209 -14.89 15.00 10.45
C HIS A 209 -13.66 14.40 11.13
N SER A 210 -13.26 14.97 12.27
CA SER A 210 -12.26 14.32 13.13
C SER A 210 -12.79 12.96 13.60
N ALA A 211 -12.10 11.86 13.28
CA ALA A 211 -12.52 10.51 13.66
C ALA A 211 -12.70 10.36 15.18
N ALA A 212 -11.91 11.08 15.98
CA ALA A 212 -12.04 11.08 17.45
C ALA A 212 -13.34 11.77 17.94
N GLU A 213 -13.79 12.81 17.24
CA GLU A 213 -15.01 13.55 17.60
C GLU A 213 -16.29 12.79 17.25
N VAL A 214 -16.25 12.00 16.16
CA VAL A 214 -17.41 11.21 15.73
C VAL A 214 -17.44 9.80 16.33
N GLN A 215 -16.52 9.49 17.24
CA GLN A 215 -16.45 8.18 17.88
C GLN A 215 -17.72 7.91 18.72
N THR A 216 -18.33 6.75 18.50
CA THR A 216 -19.53 6.29 19.21
C THR A 216 -19.27 4.94 19.90
N GLY A 217 -20.27 4.43 20.61
CA GLY A 217 -20.22 3.11 21.22
C GLY A 217 -20.09 3.12 22.76
N PRO A 218 -20.09 1.94 23.41
CA PRO A 218 -20.04 1.83 24.87
C PRO A 218 -18.70 2.29 25.46
N ALA A 219 -17.61 2.04 24.76
CA ALA A 219 -16.25 2.37 25.25
C ALA A 219 -16.05 3.89 25.45
N ILE A 220 -16.51 4.74 24.52
CA ILE A 220 -16.37 6.19 24.65
C ILE A 220 -17.21 6.76 25.81
N ARG A 221 -18.32 6.08 26.18
CA ARG A 221 -19.20 6.46 27.29
C ARG A 221 -18.84 5.83 28.61
N ASP A 222 -17.83 4.94 28.68
CA ASP A 222 -17.46 4.10 29.84
C ASP A 222 -18.64 3.23 30.33
N ASP A 223 -19.41 2.68 29.40
CA ASP A 223 -20.56 1.81 29.70
C ASP A 223 -20.06 0.39 30.01
N ARG A 224 -19.58 0.21 31.25
CA ARG A 224 -18.95 -1.03 31.73
C ARG A 224 -19.90 -2.21 31.67
N ASN A 225 -21.18 -2.01 32.04
CA ASN A 225 -22.16 -3.09 32.04
C ASN A 225 -22.36 -3.70 30.64
N VAL A 226 -22.39 -2.84 29.61
CA VAL A 226 -22.50 -3.31 28.21
C VAL A 226 -21.21 -4.01 27.79
N MET A 227 -20.04 -3.42 28.09
CA MET A 227 -18.75 -3.99 27.73
C MET A 227 -18.50 -5.35 28.37
N GLU A 228 -18.85 -5.52 29.64
CA GLU A 228 -18.74 -6.82 30.34
C GLU A 228 -19.62 -7.90 29.69
N LYS A 229 -20.88 -7.58 29.38
CA LYS A 229 -21.77 -8.50 28.65
C LYS A 229 -21.22 -8.89 27.28
N GLN A 230 -20.67 -7.94 26.56
CA GLN A 230 -20.05 -8.19 25.25
C GLN A 230 -18.79 -9.06 25.36
N MET A 231 -17.98 -8.84 26.42
CA MET A 231 -16.83 -9.70 26.73
C MET A 231 -17.25 -11.15 27.07
N GLN A 232 -18.36 -11.35 27.79
CA GLN A 232 -18.90 -12.67 28.10
C GLN A 232 -19.31 -13.42 26.82
N LEU A 233 -19.86 -12.75 25.80
CA LEU A 233 -20.19 -13.37 24.52
C LEU A 233 -18.93 -13.91 23.79
N LEU A 234 -17.76 -13.39 24.11
CA LEU A 234 -16.48 -13.81 23.56
C LEU A 234 -15.69 -14.79 24.43
N GLU A 235 -16.29 -15.34 25.53
CA GLU A 235 -15.55 -16.20 26.48
C GLU A 235 -14.84 -17.40 25.86
N LYS A 236 -15.37 -17.93 24.76
CA LYS A 236 -14.77 -19.05 23.99
C LYS A 236 -13.75 -18.59 22.93
N GLN A 237 -13.50 -17.32 22.82
CA GLN A 237 -12.63 -16.68 21.82
C GLN A 237 -11.65 -15.70 22.51
N PRO A 238 -10.68 -16.20 23.29
CA PRO A 238 -9.85 -15.35 24.15
C PRO A 238 -9.02 -14.30 23.37
N GLU A 239 -8.63 -14.61 22.14
CA GLU A 239 -7.93 -13.67 21.26
C GLU A 239 -8.82 -12.47 20.89
N LEU A 240 -10.09 -12.72 20.57
CA LEU A 240 -11.05 -11.65 20.28
C LEU A 240 -11.42 -10.86 21.54
N GLN A 241 -11.50 -11.50 22.71
CA GLN A 241 -11.67 -10.80 23.98
C GLN A 241 -10.53 -9.80 24.21
N LEU A 242 -9.27 -10.22 23.96
CA LEU A 242 -8.10 -9.35 24.11
C LEU A 242 -8.16 -8.15 23.16
N ILE A 243 -8.48 -8.38 21.89
CA ILE A 243 -8.65 -7.31 20.89
C ILE A 243 -9.74 -6.35 21.34
N TYR A 244 -10.91 -6.86 21.75
CA TYR A 244 -12.04 -6.05 22.24
C TYR A 244 -11.63 -5.18 23.42
N GLU A 245 -10.96 -5.76 24.41
CA GLU A 245 -10.51 -5.06 25.62
C GLU A 245 -9.50 -3.96 25.28
N MET A 246 -8.49 -4.29 24.46
CA MET A 246 -7.45 -3.34 24.06
C MET A 246 -8.02 -2.16 23.26
N MET A 247 -8.92 -2.42 22.33
CA MET A 247 -9.58 -1.39 21.53
C MET A 247 -10.49 -0.52 22.40
N SER A 248 -11.26 -1.11 23.32
CA SER A 248 -12.13 -0.37 24.23
C SER A 248 -11.33 0.56 25.16
N LYS A 249 -10.22 0.06 25.72
CA LYS A 249 -9.29 0.88 26.52
C LYS A 249 -8.66 2.01 25.69
N SER A 250 -8.28 1.74 24.46
CA SER A 250 -7.72 2.74 23.55
C SER A 250 -8.74 3.84 23.23
N ILE A 251 -9.96 3.47 22.82
CA ILE A 251 -11.05 4.42 22.53
C ILE A 251 -11.29 5.35 23.73
N PHE A 252 -11.39 4.78 24.94
CA PHE A 252 -11.61 5.59 26.15
C PHE A 252 -10.48 6.58 26.42
N LYS A 253 -9.22 6.18 26.21
CA LYS A 253 -8.05 7.06 26.38
C LYS A 253 -7.96 8.17 25.33
N PHE A 254 -8.46 7.94 24.11
CA PHE A 254 -8.51 8.94 23.04
C PHE A 254 -9.65 9.97 23.23
N LYS A 255 -10.52 9.79 24.22
CA LYS A 255 -11.52 10.78 24.61
C LYS A 255 -10.80 12.04 25.09
N ARG A 256 -10.91 13.12 24.31
CA ARG A 256 -10.42 14.45 24.68
C ARG A 256 -11.52 15.30 25.30
#